data_813a4a403e00fddaea6a84bad9646025
#
_entry.id   813a4a403e00fddaea6a84bad9646025
#
_cell.length_a   1.000
_cell.length_b   1.000
_cell.length_c   1.000
_cell.angle_alpha   90.00
_cell.angle_beta   90.00
_cell.angle_gamma   90.00
#
_symmetry.space_group_name_H-M   'P 1'
#
loop_
_entity.id
_entity.type
_entity.pdbx_description
1 polymer ?
#
loop_
_entity_poly.entity_id
_entity_poly.type
_entity_poly.pdbx_seq_one_letter_code
_entity_poly.pdbx_strand_id
1 'polypeptide(L)'
;MGAKAELTLPLDYSYPITYNDPALTQAMLPTMQRTAGVENTLLSNPVTGAEDFSFFQEQVPGLYVWVGGKPLDVSEEDSPAHHTPEFYVDDEGMKLGVKLLTNFTLDYMAQH
;
A
#
# COMPACT_ATOMS: atom_id res chain seq x y z
N MET A 1 34.43 -23.23 -8.60
CA MET A 1 33.20 -22.60 -9.11
C MET A 1 33.61 -21.30 -9.77
N GLY A 2 33.35 -21.11 -11.07
CA GLY A 2 33.80 -19.95 -11.86
C GLY A 2 32.63 -19.21 -12.51
N ALA A 3 31.52 -19.02 -11.76
CA ALA A 3 30.40 -18.25 -12.26
C ALA A 3 30.75 -16.76 -12.36
N LYS A 4 30.42 -16.13 -13.48
CA LYS A 4 30.43 -14.68 -13.65
C LYS A 4 28.97 -14.20 -13.65
N ALA A 5 28.70 -13.09 -12.97
CA ALA A 5 27.44 -12.37 -13.08
C ALA A 5 27.74 -11.00 -13.73
N GLU A 6 26.96 -10.66 -14.74
CA GLU A 6 26.99 -9.35 -15.38
C GLU A 6 25.63 -8.70 -15.11
N LEU A 7 25.63 -7.52 -14.50
CA LEU A 7 24.43 -6.78 -14.18
C LEU A 7 24.31 -5.59 -15.13
N THR A 8 23.24 -5.57 -15.93
CA THR A 8 22.85 -4.41 -16.74
C THR A 8 21.65 -3.77 -16.10
N LEU A 9 21.78 -2.54 -15.64
CA LEU A 9 20.67 -1.76 -15.10
C LEU A 9 20.14 -0.83 -16.21
N PRO A 10 18.86 -0.92 -16.56
CA PRO A 10 18.25 0.08 -17.43
C PRO A 10 18.22 1.42 -16.68
N LEU A 11 18.99 2.39 -17.16
CA LEU A 11 19.04 3.72 -16.55
C LEU A 11 17.81 4.58 -16.91
N ASP A 12 17.06 4.17 -17.92
CA ASP A 12 16.02 5.00 -18.52
C ASP A 12 14.57 4.60 -18.12
N TYR A 13 14.39 3.50 -17.40
CA TYR A 13 13.06 2.98 -17.01
C TYR A 13 13.09 2.38 -15.61
N SER A 14 13.32 3.21 -14.60
CA SER A 14 13.13 2.82 -13.20
C SER A 14 11.83 3.41 -12.67
N TYR A 15 11.12 2.65 -11.84
CA TYR A 15 10.01 3.19 -11.08
C TYR A 15 10.52 4.21 -10.07
N PRO A 16 9.86 5.38 -9.93
CA PRO A 16 10.10 6.28 -8.83
C PRO A 16 9.86 5.61 -7.47
N ILE A 17 10.33 6.25 -6.41
CA ILE A 17 10.02 5.81 -5.05
C ILE A 17 8.56 6.15 -4.76
N THR A 18 7.77 5.15 -4.32
CA THR A 18 6.45 5.39 -3.75
C THR A 18 6.63 6.03 -2.38
N TYR A 19 6.43 7.34 -2.32
CA TYR A 19 6.67 8.15 -1.13
C TYR A 19 5.39 8.86 -0.69
N ASN A 20 4.90 8.49 0.47
CA ASN A 20 3.71 9.12 1.05
C ASN A 20 4.02 10.54 1.50
N ASP A 21 3.27 11.52 1.01
CA ASP A 21 3.39 12.90 1.45
C ASP A 21 3.09 12.99 2.97
N PRO A 22 4.02 13.55 3.78
CA PRO A 22 3.85 13.56 5.22
C PRO A 22 2.66 14.41 5.70
N ALA A 23 2.39 15.53 5.03
CA ALA A 23 1.27 16.40 5.41
C ALA A 23 -0.06 15.75 5.09
N LEU A 24 -0.20 15.16 3.89
CA LEU A 24 -1.39 14.41 3.50
C LEU A 24 -1.59 13.18 4.39
N THR A 25 -0.52 12.44 4.70
CA THR A 25 -0.58 11.30 5.61
C THR A 25 -1.10 11.69 6.98
N GLN A 26 -0.56 12.78 7.54
CA GLN A 26 -0.99 13.29 8.85
C GLN A 26 -2.45 13.77 8.84
N ALA A 27 -2.87 14.43 7.77
CA ALA A 27 -4.24 14.90 7.61
C ALA A 27 -5.25 13.74 7.49
N MET A 28 -4.86 12.64 6.82
CA MET A 28 -5.74 11.48 6.59
C MET A 28 -5.63 10.39 7.66
N LEU A 29 -4.68 10.48 8.58
CA LEU A 29 -4.55 9.51 9.68
C LEU A 29 -5.83 9.34 10.52
N PRO A 30 -6.55 10.41 10.92
CA PRO A 30 -7.82 10.25 11.62
C PRO A 30 -8.88 9.49 10.82
N THR A 31 -8.90 9.65 9.50
CA THR A 31 -9.80 8.92 8.60
C THR A 31 -9.47 7.43 8.57
N MET A 32 -8.19 7.08 8.50
CA MET A 32 -7.75 5.67 8.60
C MET A 32 -8.20 5.05 9.91
N GLN A 33 -7.89 5.72 11.02
CA GLN A 33 -8.20 5.24 12.38
C GLN A 33 -9.70 5.09 12.61
N ARG A 34 -10.51 6.04 12.14
CA ARG A 34 -11.98 5.96 12.22
C ARG A 34 -12.53 4.82 11.37
N THR A 35 -11.90 4.51 10.24
CA THR A 35 -12.41 3.53 9.28
C THR A 35 -11.99 2.10 9.64
N ALA A 36 -10.74 1.90 10.01
CA ALA A 36 -10.15 0.59 10.26
C ALA A 36 -9.97 0.25 11.75
N GLY A 37 -10.05 1.26 12.63
CA GLY A 37 -9.67 1.16 14.04
C GLY A 37 -8.25 1.66 14.28
N VAL A 38 -8.01 2.25 15.43
CA VAL A 38 -6.68 2.77 15.81
C VAL A 38 -5.66 1.64 15.89
N GLU A 39 -6.07 0.51 16.47
CA GLU A 39 -5.27 -0.70 16.66
C GLU A 39 -4.91 -1.41 15.34
N ASN A 40 -5.70 -1.17 14.29
CA ASN A 40 -5.50 -1.74 12.95
C ASN A 40 -4.80 -0.78 11.98
N THR A 41 -4.49 0.44 12.45
CA THR A 41 -3.78 1.44 11.65
C THR A 41 -2.31 1.41 12.04
N LEU A 42 -1.53 0.68 11.26
CA LEU A 42 -0.15 0.35 11.57
C LEU A 42 0.83 1.05 10.62
N LEU A 43 2.03 1.34 11.12
CA LEU A 43 3.12 1.79 10.28
C LEU A 43 3.78 0.54 9.65
N SER A 44 3.75 0.47 8.32
CA SER A 44 4.42 -0.59 7.57
C SER A 44 5.92 -0.31 7.43
N ASN A 45 6.73 -1.35 7.47
CA ASN A 45 8.12 -1.25 7.06
C ASN A 45 8.22 -0.96 5.56
N PRO A 46 9.26 -0.24 5.12
CA PRO A 46 9.52 -0.05 3.70
C PRO A 46 9.70 -1.38 2.99
N VAL A 47 9.14 -1.48 1.79
CA VAL A 47 9.30 -2.63 0.90
C VAL A 47 9.95 -2.21 -0.42
N THR A 48 10.63 -3.14 -1.07
CA THR A 48 11.39 -2.87 -2.32
C THR A 48 10.61 -3.21 -3.58
N GLY A 49 9.28 -3.24 -3.49
CA GLY A 49 8.40 -3.47 -4.65
C GLY A 49 8.35 -2.24 -5.59
N ALA A 50 8.15 -2.48 -6.87
CA ALA A 50 7.82 -1.43 -7.83
C ALA A 50 6.32 -1.16 -7.79
N GLU A 51 5.94 0.12 -7.84
CA GLU A 51 4.55 0.56 -7.77
C GLU A 51 4.35 1.76 -8.71
N ASP A 52 3.42 1.64 -9.66
CA ASP A 52 3.19 2.68 -10.66
C ASP A 52 2.48 3.93 -10.10
N PHE A 53 1.84 3.84 -8.94
CA PHE A 53 1.31 5.00 -8.22
C PHE A 53 2.40 6.05 -7.91
N SER A 54 3.66 5.64 -7.86
CA SER A 54 4.81 6.53 -7.69
C SER A 54 4.88 7.64 -8.74
N PHE A 55 4.46 7.37 -10.00
CA PHE A 55 4.42 8.39 -11.05
C PHE A 55 3.36 9.46 -10.79
N PHE A 56 2.25 9.12 -10.16
CA PHE A 56 1.26 10.12 -9.73
C PHE A 56 1.82 10.96 -8.58
N GLN A 57 2.57 10.35 -7.66
CA GLN A 57 3.18 11.05 -6.52
C GLN A 57 4.27 12.03 -6.92
N GLU A 58 4.88 11.88 -8.09
CA GLU A 58 5.78 12.90 -8.66
C GLU A 58 5.04 14.16 -9.11
N GLN A 59 3.75 14.10 -9.36
CA GLN A 59 2.95 15.21 -9.88
C GLN A 59 2.13 15.90 -8.80
N VAL A 60 1.64 15.14 -7.82
CA VAL A 60 0.77 15.63 -6.74
C VAL A 60 1.09 14.88 -5.43
N PRO A 61 0.84 15.52 -4.27
CA PRO A 61 0.93 14.81 -2.99
C PRO A 61 0.05 13.56 -3.00
N GLY A 62 0.65 12.41 -2.68
CA GLY A 62 -0.04 11.12 -2.70
C GLY A 62 0.10 10.35 -1.39
N LEU A 63 -0.88 9.52 -1.11
CA LEU A 63 -0.91 8.62 0.02
C LEU A 63 -1.25 7.20 -0.47
N TYR A 64 -0.30 6.30 -0.32
CA TYR A 64 -0.44 4.88 -0.61
C TYR A 64 -0.54 4.09 0.68
N VAL A 65 -1.52 3.21 0.78
CA VAL A 65 -1.74 2.39 1.98
C VAL A 65 -1.96 0.93 1.60
N TRP A 66 -1.49 0.05 2.44
CA TRP A 66 -1.78 -1.38 2.35
C TRP A 66 -3.07 -1.70 3.10
N VAL A 67 -3.92 -2.50 2.49
CA VAL A 67 -5.11 -3.06 3.15
C VAL A 67 -4.89 -4.54 3.32
N GLY A 68 -5.01 -5.05 4.54
CA GLY A 68 -4.90 -6.48 4.81
C GLY A 68 -5.99 -7.26 4.08
N GLY A 69 -5.59 -8.27 3.34
CA GLY A 69 -6.51 -9.11 2.56
C GLY A 69 -6.59 -10.57 3.05
N LYS A 70 -5.90 -10.89 4.12
CA LYS A 70 -5.90 -12.22 4.73
C LYS A 70 -7.09 -12.35 5.70
N PRO A 71 -7.79 -13.50 5.77
CA PRO A 71 -8.77 -13.77 6.83
C PRO A 71 -8.14 -13.67 8.22
N LEU A 72 -8.91 -13.23 9.21
CA LEU A 72 -8.40 -13.02 10.57
C LEU A 72 -8.03 -14.32 11.29
N ASP A 73 -8.64 -15.44 10.93
CA ASP A 73 -8.41 -16.77 11.49
C ASP A 73 -7.25 -17.54 10.83
N VAL A 74 -6.64 -16.98 9.79
CA VAL A 74 -5.45 -17.55 9.13
C VAL A 74 -4.20 -16.87 9.67
N SER A 75 -3.18 -17.65 10.01
CA SER A 75 -1.88 -17.12 10.45
C SER A 75 -1.12 -16.47 9.29
N GLU A 76 -0.13 -15.64 9.58
CA GLU A 76 0.73 -15.06 8.53
C GLU A 76 1.53 -16.13 7.80
N GLU A 77 1.95 -17.19 8.51
CA GLU A 77 2.74 -18.29 7.96
C GLU A 77 1.92 -19.17 7.01
N ASP A 78 0.60 -19.30 7.26
CA ASP A 78 -0.32 -20.09 6.44
C ASP A 78 -0.95 -19.27 5.31
N SER A 79 -0.74 -17.96 5.29
CA SER A 79 -1.30 -17.07 4.26
C SER A 79 -0.50 -17.19 2.95
N PRO A 80 -1.15 -17.50 1.83
CA PRO A 80 -0.47 -17.53 0.54
C PRO A 80 0.17 -16.18 0.20
N ALA A 81 1.41 -16.23 -0.27
CA ALA A 81 2.12 -15.03 -0.69
C ALA A 81 1.52 -14.43 -1.97
N HIS A 82 1.70 -13.13 -2.15
CA HIS A 82 1.40 -12.47 -3.41
C HIS A 82 2.15 -13.16 -4.56
N HIS A 83 1.58 -13.12 -5.75
CA HIS A 83 2.14 -13.73 -6.97
C HIS A 83 2.28 -15.26 -6.92
N THR A 84 1.45 -15.93 -6.13
CA THR A 84 1.32 -17.40 -6.14
C THR A 84 -0.07 -17.81 -6.63
N PRO A 85 -0.23 -19.03 -7.19
CA PRO A 85 -1.52 -19.52 -7.65
C PRO A 85 -2.58 -19.65 -6.55
N GLU A 86 -2.15 -19.76 -5.30
CA GLU A 86 -3.00 -19.91 -4.11
C GLU A 86 -3.42 -18.57 -3.51
N PHE A 87 -2.88 -17.45 -4.03
CA PHE A 87 -3.21 -16.12 -3.52
C PHE A 87 -4.70 -15.82 -3.63
N TYR A 88 -5.27 -15.32 -2.57
CA TYR A 88 -6.65 -14.84 -2.52
C TYR A 88 -6.77 -13.63 -1.59
N VAL A 89 -7.86 -12.90 -1.71
CA VAL A 89 -8.20 -11.76 -0.85
C VAL A 89 -9.54 -12.06 -0.17
N ASP A 90 -9.59 -11.87 1.14
CA ASP A 90 -10.83 -11.95 1.91
C ASP A 90 -11.78 -10.80 1.56
N ASP A 91 -13.06 -11.12 1.40
CA ASP A 91 -14.11 -10.15 1.04
C ASP A 91 -14.22 -9.00 2.05
N GLU A 92 -13.94 -9.25 3.34
CA GLU A 92 -13.97 -8.20 4.37
C GLU A 92 -12.83 -7.20 4.17
N GLY A 93 -11.65 -7.66 3.73
CA GLY A 93 -10.55 -6.78 3.34
C GLY A 93 -10.92 -5.88 2.16
N MET A 94 -11.61 -6.43 1.15
CA MET A 94 -12.09 -5.66 0.00
C MET A 94 -13.11 -4.59 0.42
N LYS A 95 -14.05 -4.94 1.30
CA LYS A 95 -15.03 -3.97 1.85
C LYS A 95 -14.34 -2.84 2.61
N LEU A 96 -13.32 -3.16 3.40
CA LEU A 96 -12.51 -2.17 4.11
C LEU A 96 -11.82 -1.23 3.12
N GLY A 97 -11.22 -1.76 2.06
CA GLY A 97 -10.56 -0.97 1.02
C GLY A 97 -11.51 0.03 0.36
N VAL A 98 -12.69 -0.40 -0.06
CA VAL A 98 -13.73 0.46 -0.65
C VAL A 98 -14.15 1.56 0.33
N LYS A 99 -14.41 1.19 1.59
CA LYS A 99 -14.83 2.13 2.64
C LYS A 99 -13.73 3.16 2.92
N LEU A 100 -12.46 2.73 2.93
CA LEU A 100 -11.32 3.61 3.20
C LEU A 100 -11.15 4.64 2.08
N LEU A 101 -11.14 4.21 0.82
CA LEU A 101 -11.02 5.11 -0.33
C LEU A 101 -12.19 6.11 -0.40
N THR A 102 -13.41 5.65 -0.12
CA THR A 102 -14.59 6.52 -0.07
C THR A 102 -14.44 7.58 1.03
N ASN A 103 -14.06 7.17 2.25
CA ASN A 103 -13.90 8.09 3.36
C ASN A 103 -12.73 9.07 3.14
N PHE A 104 -11.62 8.63 2.53
CA PHE A 104 -10.53 9.52 2.14
C PHE A 104 -11.00 10.62 1.19
N THR A 105 -11.75 10.23 0.16
CA THR A 105 -12.29 11.19 -0.81
C THR A 105 -13.18 12.21 -0.14
N LEU A 106 -14.16 11.76 0.66
CA LEU A 106 -15.11 12.64 1.32
C LEU A 106 -14.45 13.58 2.33
N ASP A 107 -13.54 13.06 3.15
CA ASP A 107 -12.86 13.86 4.16
C ASP A 107 -11.87 14.85 3.54
N TYR A 108 -11.16 14.44 2.49
CA TYR A 108 -10.26 15.33 1.76
C TYR A 108 -11.03 16.48 1.12
N MET A 109 -12.14 16.19 0.43
CA MET A 109 -12.99 17.21 -0.19
C MET A 109 -13.65 18.16 0.83
N ALA A 110 -13.93 17.67 2.03
CA ALA A 110 -14.50 18.50 3.10
C ALA A 110 -13.48 19.48 3.71
N GLN A 111 -12.19 19.27 3.49
CA GLN A 111 -11.12 20.13 4.01
C GLN A 111 -10.62 21.15 2.98
N HIS A 112 -11.04 21.02 1.73
CA HIS A 112 -10.65 21.86 0.58
C HIS A 112 -11.85 22.39 -0.18
#